data_0f3d7696b607530a0ce7b4edc70df66f
#
_entry.id   0f3d7696b607530a0ce7b4edc70df66f
#
_cell.length_a   1.000
_cell.length_b   1.000
_cell.length_c   1.000
_cell.angle_alpha   90.00
_cell.angle_beta   90.00
_cell.angle_gamma   90.00
#
_symmetry.space_group_name_H-M   'P 1'
#
loop_
_entity.id
_entity.type
_entity.pdbx_description
1 polymer ?
#
loop_
_entity_poly.entity_id
_entity_poly.type
_entity_poly.pdbx_seq_one_letter_code
_entity_poly.pdbx_strand_id
1 'polypeptide(L)'
;SAASDVYKRQPQGWTSDDTDAIERLKIQYGTSMVYPVSCMGSHVSASPNHQTNRVTPIETRADVAYFGTFGYELDLLKLGEEDKAEIRRQIAFMKEKRDLIQKGTFYRLKSPFEGNETAWMIVSEDQKKALVGYYRVMQPVNVGFKRLKLKGLKEDICYKVSGYDYDCYGDELMQVGMILSDSASGIWKKGVNDKGDFQAKVFEIVAV
;
A
#
# COMPACT_ATOMS: atom_id res chain seq x y z
N SER A 1 12.85 28.54 9.14
CA SER A 1 13.15 29.54 8.12
C SER A 1 11.94 29.77 7.23
N ALA A 2 11.84 30.93 6.55
CA ALA A 2 10.74 31.24 5.66
C ALA A 2 10.54 30.19 4.55
N ALA A 3 11.61 29.60 4.02
CA ALA A 3 11.54 28.51 3.03
C ALA A 3 10.85 27.25 3.60
N SER A 4 11.08 26.91 4.86
CA SER A 4 10.42 25.79 5.54
C SER A 4 8.92 26.02 5.69
N ASP A 5 8.48 27.26 5.96
CA ASP A 5 7.06 27.58 6.12
C ASP A 5 6.32 27.59 4.77
N VAL A 6 6.97 28.01 3.70
CA VAL A 6 6.41 27.92 2.33
C VAL A 6 6.25 26.44 1.94
N TYR A 7 7.25 25.61 2.20
CA TYR A 7 7.20 24.19 1.86
C TYR A 7 6.04 23.45 2.57
N LYS A 8 5.80 23.75 3.84
CA LYS A 8 4.69 23.17 4.63
C LYS A 8 3.30 23.53 4.11
N ARG A 9 3.19 24.60 3.33
CA ARG A 9 1.91 25.08 2.78
C ARG A 9 1.65 24.62 1.36
N GLN A 10 2.56 23.86 0.76
CA GLN A 10 2.36 23.33 -0.58
C GLN A 10 1.30 22.21 -0.56
N PRO A 11 0.43 22.16 -1.57
CA PRO A 11 -0.59 21.10 -1.66
C PRO A 11 0.01 19.72 -1.95
N GLN A 12 1.24 19.68 -2.48
CA GLN A 12 2.01 18.48 -2.75
C GLN A 12 3.47 18.72 -2.49
N GLY A 13 4.11 17.79 -1.78
CA GLY A 13 5.54 17.75 -1.54
C GLY A 13 6.21 16.63 -2.34
N TRP A 14 7.33 16.95 -2.98
CA TRP A 14 8.23 15.93 -3.54
C TRP A 14 8.96 15.25 -2.38
N THR A 15 8.72 13.98 -2.19
CA THR A 15 9.18 13.26 -0.98
C THR A 15 10.63 12.83 -1.06
N SER A 16 11.10 12.45 -2.26
CA SER A 16 12.48 12.02 -2.52
C SER A 16 12.70 11.79 -4.01
N ASP A 17 13.92 12.00 -4.47
CA ASP A 17 14.38 11.61 -5.81
C ASP A 17 14.61 10.09 -5.93
N ASP A 18 14.60 9.37 -4.80
CA ASP A 18 14.63 7.92 -4.83
C ASP A 18 13.26 7.36 -5.21
N THR A 19 13.20 6.79 -6.40
CA THR A 19 11.98 6.27 -7.03
C THR A 19 11.82 4.75 -6.87
N ASP A 20 12.78 4.08 -6.21
CA ASP A 20 12.71 2.64 -5.97
C ASP A 20 11.53 2.29 -5.04
N ALA A 21 10.62 1.42 -5.48
CA ALA A 21 9.41 1.10 -4.73
C ALA A 21 9.69 0.52 -3.33
N ILE A 22 10.80 -0.19 -3.16
CA ILE A 22 11.16 -0.81 -1.88
C ILE A 22 11.73 0.23 -0.91
N GLU A 23 12.58 1.15 -1.39
CA GLU A 23 13.05 2.27 -0.57
C GLU A 23 11.89 3.25 -0.27
N ARG A 24 10.93 3.40 -1.19
CA ARG A 24 9.71 4.20 -0.98
C ARG A 24 8.88 3.74 0.23
N LEU A 25 8.94 2.47 0.63
CA LEU A 25 8.30 2.00 1.86
C LEU A 25 8.79 2.78 3.09
N LYS A 26 10.12 2.99 3.19
CA LYS A 26 10.72 3.77 4.29
C LYS A 26 10.45 5.27 4.13
N ILE A 27 10.60 5.79 2.91
CA ILE A 27 10.41 7.21 2.59
C ILE A 27 8.97 7.63 2.88
N GLN A 28 7.98 6.90 2.35
CA GLN A 28 6.57 7.23 2.55
C GLN A 28 6.13 7.04 4.02
N TYR A 29 6.61 5.99 4.68
CA TYR A 29 6.34 5.79 6.09
C TYR A 29 6.89 6.95 6.94
N GLY A 30 8.16 7.31 6.74
CA GLY A 30 8.80 8.41 7.45
C GLY A 30 8.15 9.77 7.16
N THR A 31 7.88 10.06 5.90
CA THR A 31 7.20 11.30 5.47
C THR A 31 5.81 11.42 6.09
N SER A 32 5.06 10.31 6.19
CA SER A 32 3.73 10.29 6.79
C SER A 32 3.69 10.66 8.27
N MET A 33 4.84 10.67 8.96
CA MET A 33 4.93 11.13 10.36
C MET A 33 4.81 12.65 10.49
N VAL A 34 5.12 13.38 9.41
CA VAL A 34 5.19 14.85 9.42
C VAL A 34 4.16 15.46 8.48
N TYR A 35 3.88 14.81 7.35
CA TYR A 35 2.95 15.29 6.34
C TYR A 35 1.82 14.30 6.07
N PRO A 36 0.60 14.77 5.79
CA PRO A 36 -0.50 13.89 5.41
C PRO A 36 -0.19 13.22 4.06
N VAL A 37 -0.67 12.01 3.89
CA VAL A 37 -0.45 11.23 2.65
C VAL A 37 -1.04 11.91 1.41
N SER A 38 -2.07 12.75 1.57
CA SER A 38 -2.64 13.57 0.50
C SER A 38 -1.68 14.61 -0.08
N CYS A 39 -0.60 14.94 0.63
CA CYS A 39 0.45 15.87 0.17
C CYS A 39 1.72 15.14 -0.30
N MET A 40 1.82 13.83 -0.14
CA MET A 40 3.00 13.06 -0.54
C MET A 40 2.96 12.69 -2.02
N GLY A 41 3.94 13.15 -2.80
CA GLY A 41 4.18 12.62 -4.13
C GLY A 41 4.57 11.14 -4.07
N SER A 42 3.87 10.29 -4.81
CA SER A 42 4.20 8.88 -4.93
C SER A 42 3.99 8.38 -6.36
N HIS A 43 5.03 7.76 -6.91
CA HIS A 43 5.10 7.48 -8.33
C HIS A 43 5.46 6.02 -8.62
N VAL A 44 4.88 5.50 -9.69
CA VAL A 44 5.30 4.25 -10.32
C VAL A 44 6.46 4.57 -11.24
N SER A 45 7.67 4.14 -10.86
CA SER A 45 8.90 4.39 -11.63
C SER A 45 9.19 3.28 -12.64
N ALA A 46 10.21 3.49 -13.48
CA ALA A 46 10.73 2.49 -14.39
C ALA A 46 11.34 1.28 -13.65
N SER A 47 11.38 0.13 -14.31
CA SER A 47 12.09 -1.07 -13.86
C SER A 47 12.94 -1.61 -15.01
N PRO A 48 14.24 -1.96 -14.77
CA PRO A 48 14.97 -1.80 -13.51
C PRO A 48 15.02 -0.35 -13.04
N ASN A 49 15.05 -0.15 -11.72
CA ASN A 49 15.20 1.19 -11.15
C ASN A 49 16.59 1.76 -11.48
N HIS A 50 16.66 3.02 -11.89
CA HIS A 50 17.90 3.63 -12.38
C HIS A 50 18.96 3.87 -11.28
N GLN A 51 18.56 3.92 -10.00
CA GLN A 51 19.47 4.14 -8.88
C GLN A 51 19.94 2.82 -8.25
N THR A 52 19.05 1.85 -8.09
CA THR A 52 19.30 0.61 -7.36
C THR A 52 19.50 -0.59 -8.27
N ASN A 53 19.20 -0.49 -9.57
CA ASN A 53 19.09 -1.60 -10.52
C ASN A 53 18.10 -2.70 -10.07
N ARG A 54 17.26 -2.43 -9.08
CA ARG A 54 16.28 -3.38 -8.59
C ARG A 54 15.15 -3.56 -9.61
N VAL A 55 14.79 -4.82 -9.84
CA VAL A 55 13.66 -5.20 -10.66
C VAL A 55 12.47 -5.52 -9.75
N THR A 56 11.39 -4.78 -9.90
CA THR A 56 10.15 -4.98 -9.14
C THR A 56 8.97 -5.09 -10.09
N PRO A 57 7.98 -5.96 -9.80
CA PRO A 57 6.75 -6.05 -10.59
C PRO A 57 6.03 -4.69 -10.67
N ILE A 58 5.35 -4.44 -11.78
CA ILE A 58 4.60 -3.19 -11.96
C ILE A 58 3.47 -3.04 -10.94
N GLU A 59 2.87 -4.16 -10.53
CA GLU A 59 1.87 -4.25 -9.49
C GLU A 59 2.44 -3.79 -8.13
N THR A 60 3.60 -4.31 -7.74
CA THR A 60 4.27 -3.91 -6.49
C THR A 60 4.57 -2.42 -6.46
N ARG A 61 5.05 -1.86 -7.59
CA ARG A 61 5.33 -0.43 -7.70
C ARG A 61 4.08 0.42 -7.52
N ALA A 62 2.96 0.00 -8.12
CA ALA A 62 1.68 0.69 -7.99
C ALA A 62 1.09 0.54 -6.59
N ASP A 63 1.13 -0.66 -6.00
CA ASP A 63 0.62 -0.92 -4.65
C ASP A 63 1.28 -0.03 -3.58
N VAL A 64 2.58 0.24 -3.74
CA VAL A 64 3.30 1.21 -2.89
C VAL A 64 2.84 2.64 -3.19
N ALA A 65 2.69 2.99 -4.47
CA ALA A 65 2.38 4.35 -4.91
C ALA A 65 0.93 4.78 -4.62
N TYR A 66 -0.01 3.86 -4.44
CA TYR A 66 -1.42 4.21 -4.17
C TYR A 66 -1.63 5.05 -2.91
N PHE A 67 -0.74 4.93 -1.92
CA PHE A 67 -0.87 5.65 -0.65
C PHE A 67 -0.16 7.01 -0.69
N GLY A 68 -0.62 7.88 -1.58
CA GLY A 68 -0.11 9.22 -1.79
C GLY A 68 -0.78 9.92 -2.96
N THR A 69 -0.15 10.98 -3.47
CA THR A 69 -0.51 11.63 -4.73
C THR A 69 0.10 10.82 -5.87
N PHE A 70 -0.71 9.91 -6.40
CA PHE A 70 -0.29 8.90 -7.35
C PHE A 70 0.06 9.46 -8.73
N GLY A 71 1.15 8.98 -9.31
CA GLY A 71 1.59 9.32 -10.67
C GLY A 71 2.52 8.28 -11.26
N TYR A 72 2.95 8.51 -12.51
CA TYR A 72 3.92 7.68 -13.21
C TYR A 72 5.16 8.50 -13.54
N GLU A 73 6.32 7.92 -13.31
CA GLU A 73 7.63 8.48 -13.63
C GLU A 73 8.41 7.44 -14.45
N LEU A 74 7.95 7.21 -15.68
CA LEU A 74 8.51 6.24 -16.60
C LEU A 74 8.14 6.56 -18.06
N ASP A 75 8.90 6.00 -19.00
CA ASP A 75 8.67 6.15 -20.43
C ASP A 75 7.64 5.13 -20.91
N LEU A 76 6.43 5.60 -21.17
CA LEU A 76 5.32 4.76 -21.63
C LEU A 76 5.56 4.13 -23.03
N LEU A 77 6.47 4.71 -23.84
CA LEU A 77 6.79 4.17 -25.16
C LEU A 77 7.62 2.88 -25.09
N LYS A 78 8.31 2.67 -23.98
CA LYS A 78 9.13 1.47 -23.73
C LYS A 78 8.36 0.30 -23.15
N LEU A 79 7.09 0.49 -22.81
CA LEU A 79 6.26 -0.55 -22.19
C LEU A 79 5.58 -1.43 -23.23
N GLY A 80 5.49 -2.72 -22.88
CA GLY A 80 4.67 -3.69 -23.61
C GLY A 80 3.16 -3.45 -23.43
N GLU A 81 2.35 -4.10 -24.25
CA GLU A 81 0.89 -3.93 -24.18
C GLU A 81 0.29 -4.48 -22.87
N GLU A 82 0.90 -5.51 -22.27
CA GLU A 82 0.48 -6.04 -20.98
C GLU A 82 0.67 -5.00 -19.85
N ASP A 83 1.84 -4.36 -19.80
CA ASP A 83 2.12 -3.29 -18.83
C ASP A 83 1.18 -2.10 -19.03
N LYS A 84 0.91 -1.73 -20.28
CA LYS A 84 -0.04 -0.65 -20.59
C LYS A 84 -1.46 -1.00 -20.17
N ALA A 85 -1.87 -2.27 -20.31
CA ALA A 85 -3.16 -2.73 -19.84
C ALA A 85 -3.24 -2.67 -18.30
N GLU A 86 -2.15 -3.07 -17.61
CA GLU A 86 -2.04 -2.97 -16.16
C GLU A 86 -2.11 -1.51 -15.69
N ILE A 87 -1.37 -0.60 -16.33
CA ILE A 87 -1.45 0.85 -16.04
C ILE A 87 -2.88 1.37 -16.15
N ARG A 88 -3.64 0.95 -17.15
CA ARG A 88 -5.05 1.36 -17.28
C ARG A 88 -5.89 0.89 -16.10
N ARG A 89 -5.67 -0.34 -15.59
CA ARG A 89 -6.33 -0.86 -14.39
C ARG A 89 -5.95 -0.05 -13.15
N GLN A 90 -4.66 0.23 -12.97
CA GLN A 90 -4.12 1.01 -11.86
C GLN A 90 -4.70 2.44 -11.81
N ILE A 91 -4.79 3.08 -12.97
CA ILE A 91 -5.41 4.42 -13.09
C ILE A 91 -6.89 4.38 -12.74
N ALA A 92 -7.63 3.35 -13.21
CA ALA A 92 -9.04 3.19 -12.88
C ALA A 92 -9.23 2.98 -11.37
N PHE A 93 -8.45 2.10 -10.76
CA PHE A 93 -8.43 1.87 -9.32
C PHE A 93 -8.16 3.18 -8.54
N MET A 94 -7.11 3.90 -8.94
CA MET A 94 -6.76 5.15 -8.25
C MET A 94 -7.83 6.23 -8.39
N LYS A 95 -8.50 6.32 -9.54
CA LYS A 95 -9.63 7.25 -9.73
C LYS A 95 -10.79 6.91 -8.82
N GLU A 96 -11.09 5.63 -8.65
CA GLU A 96 -12.16 5.14 -7.77
C GLU A 96 -11.83 5.39 -6.27
N LYS A 97 -10.59 5.11 -5.87
CA LYS A 97 -10.17 5.18 -4.46
C LYS A 97 -9.64 6.55 -4.02
N ARG A 98 -9.53 7.51 -4.93
CA ARG A 98 -8.91 8.82 -4.68
C ARG A 98 -9.48 9.53 -3.46
N ASP A 99 -10.79 9.59 -3.34
CA ASP A 99 -11.44 10.27 -2.22
C ASP A 99 -11.10 9.63 -0.87
N LEU A 100 -11.11 8.30 -0.82
CA LEU A 100 -10.69 7.56 0.38
C LEU A 100 -9.22 7.86 0.72
N ILE A 101 -8.32 7.79 -0.27
CA ILE A 101 -6.89 7.98 -0.06
C ILE A 101 -6.57 9.41 0.39
N GLN A 102 -7.23 10.41 -0.19
CA GLN A 102 -6.92 11.81 0.09
C GLN A 102 -7.61 12.36 1.35
N LYS A 103 -8.79 11.83 1.71
CA LYS A 103 -9.60 12.36 2.81
C LYS A 103 -9.65 11.45 4.03
N GLY A 104 -9.28 10.17 3.87
CA GLY A 104 -9.31 9.20 4.96
C GLY A 104 -8.18 9.40 5.98
N THR A 105 -8.35 8.76 7.13
CA THR A 105 -7.35 8.73 8.19
C THR A 105 -6.31 7.66 7.91
N PHE A 106 -5.04 8.04 7.89
CA PHE A 106 -3.91 7.14 7.66
C PHE A 106 -3.42 6.52 8.97
N TYR A 107 -3.32 5.19 8.99
CA TYR A 107 -2.77 4.42 10.12
C TYR A 107 -1.54 3.63 9.68
N ARG A 108 -0.45 3.76 10.43
CA ARG A 108 0.74 2.92 10.32
C ARG A 108 0.53 1.65 11.14
N LEU A 109 0.67 0.49 10.53
CA LEU A 109 0.42 -0.82 11.14
C LEU A 109 1.71 -1.58 11.44
N LYS A 110 2.65 -1.59 10.48
CA LYS A 110 3.98 -2.20 10.62
C LYS A 110 5.05 -1.26 10.09
N SER A 111 6.10 -1.07 10.87
CA SER A 111 7.23 -0.20 10.51
C SER A 111 8.22 -0.91 9.57
N PRO A 112 8.66 -0.27 8.46
CA PRO A 112 9.73 -0.80 7.60
C PRO A 112 11.10 -0.79 8.27
N PHE A 113 11.23 -0.13 9.43
CA PHE A 113 12.47 -0.04 10.19
C PHE A 113 12.62 -1.16 11.23
N GLU A 114 11.57 -1.96 11.45
CA GLU A 114 11.54 -3.03 12.47
C GLU A 114 11.60 -4.44 11.88
N GLY A 115 11.73 -4.56 10.57
CA GLY A 115 11.83 -5.88 9.94
C GLY A 115 11.58 -5.88 8.45
N ASN A 116 11.19 -7.04 7.97
CA ASN A 116 11.04 -7.34 6.53
C ASN A 116 9.65 -7.01 5.97
N GLU A 117 8.74 -6.56 6.83
CA GLU A 117 7.36 -6.30 6.48
C GLU A 117 6.96 -4.87 6.81
N THR A 118 6.19 -4.27 5.92
CA THR A 118 5.60 -2.94 6.12
C THR A 118 4.09 -3.04 5.93
N ALA A 119 3.33 -2.31 6.72
CA ALA A 119 1.90 -2.20 6.49
C ALA A 119 1.36 -0.84 6.97
N TRP A 120 0.39 -0.35 6.23
CA TRP A 120 -0.39 0.84 6.56
C TRP A 120 -1.81 0.70 6.04
N MET A 121 -2.68 1.59 6.46
CA MET A 121 -4.05 1.63 5.95
C MET A 121 -4.61 3.04 5.97
N ILE A 122 -5.62 3.24 5.15
CA ILE A 122 -6.44 4.45 5.16
C ILE A 122 -7.89 4.03 5.42
N VAL A 123 -8.56 4.74 6.32
CA VAL A 123 -9.95 4.50 6.69
C VAL A 123 -10.78 5.74 6.38
N SER A 124 -11.95 5.56 5.78
CA SER A 124 -12.89 6.66 5.53
C SER A 124 -13.40 7.27 6.85
N GLU A 125 -13.83 8.52 6.80
CA GLU A 125 -14.35 9.25 7.97
C GLU A 125 -15.53 8.53 8.64
N ASP A 126 -16.42 7.94 7.84
CA ASP A 126 -17.57 7.14 8.32
C ASP A 126 -17.19 5.73 8.77
N GLN A 127 -15.92 5.35 8.64
CA GLN A 127 -15.34 4.05 8.96
C GLN A 127 -15.96 2.87 8.17
N LYS A 128 -16.67 3.13 7.09
CA LYS A 128 -17.32 2.09 6.27
C LYS A 128 -16.42 1.52 5.18
N LYS A 129 -15.33 2.22 4.84
CA LYS A 129 -14.39 1.80 3.80
C LYS A 129 -12.97 1.96 4.30
N ALA A 130 -12.12 1.00 3.94
CA ALA A 130 -10.68 1.13 4.17
C ALA A 130 -9.88 0.49 3.04
N LEU A 131 -8.65 0.94 2.90
CA LEU A 131 -7.64 0.38 2.01
C LEU A 131 -6.42 0.02 2.84
N VAL A 132 -5.96 -1.22 2.75
CA VAL A 132 -4.82 -1.74 3.50
C VAL A 132 -3.72 -2.13 2.54
N GLY A 133 -2.54 -1.55 2.68
CA GLY A 133 -1.32 -1.97 2.00
C GLY A 133 -0.47 -2.84 2.91
N TYR A 134 -0.06 -4.00 2.41
CA TYR A 134 0.89 -4.89 3.07
C TYR A 134 2.02 -5.23 2.10
N TYR A 135 3.24 -5.14 2.59
CA TYR A 135 4.46 -5.30 1.79
C TYR A 135 5.44 -6.20 2.50
N ARG A 136 6.09 -7.07 1.73
CA ARG A 136 7.17 -7.94 2.19
C ARG A 136 8.37 -7.81 1.26
N VAL A 137 9.52 -7.42 1.81
CA VAL A 137 10.71 -7.14 1.00
C VAL A 137 11.38 -8.43 0.56
N MET A 138 11.69 -9.34 1.48
CA MET A 138 12.37 -10.60 1.18
C MET A 138 11.49 -11.80 1.54
N GLN A 139 11.53 -12.83 0.70
CA GLN A 139 10.83 -14.09 0.94
C GLN A 139 11.52 -14.88 2.06
N PRO A 140 10.86 -15.14 3.20
CA PRO A 140 11.40 -16.04 4.20
C PRO A 140 11.33 -17.51 3.72
N VAL A 141 12.24 -18.34 4.21
CA VAL A 141 12.30 -19.78 3.86
C VAL A 141 11.00 -20.49 4.26
N ASN A 142 10.51 -20.22 5.46
CA ASN A 142 9.26 -20.76 5.98
C ASN A 142 8.35 -19.61 6.39
N VAL A 143 7.27 -19.41 5.66
CA VAL A 143 6.23 -18.43 6.00
C VAL A 143 5.32 -19.09 7.03
N GLY A 144 5.45 -18.69 8.30
CA GLY A 144 4.54 -19.11 9.35
C GLY A 144 3.16 -18.45 9.20
N PHE A 145 2.22 -18.86 10.06
CA PHE A 145 0.92 -18.22 10.19
C PHE A 145 1.08 -16.73 10.55
N LYS A 146 0.50 -15.85 9.74
CA LYS A 146 0.61 -14.40 9.93
C LYS A 146 -0.75 -13.73 9.97
N ARG A 147 -0.87 -12.80 10.90
CA ARG A 147 -2.02 -11.91 11.03
C ARG A 147 -1.58 -10.45 11.02
N LEU A 148 -2.44 -9.59 10.48
CA LEU A 148 -2.26 -8.14 10.51
C LEU A 148 -3.43 -7.52 11.26
N LYS A 149 -3.15 -6.94 12.43
CA LYS A 149 -4.14 -6.17 13.18
C LYS A 149 -4.38 -4.83 12.51
N LEU A 150 -5.65 -4.52 12.27
CA LEU A 150 -6.09 -3.28 11.65
C LEU A 150 -6.39 -2.21 12.71
N LYS A 151 -6.68 -1.00 12.26
CA LYS A 151 -7.00 0.14 13.14
C LYS A 151 -8.13 0.98 12.54
N GLY A 152 -8.87 1.67 13.39
CA GLY A 152 -9.80 2.71 13.01
C GLY A 152 -11.11 2.22 12.38
N LEU A 153 -11.42 0.93 12.43
CA LEU A 153 -12.71 0.38 12.04
C LEU A 153 -13.72 0.52 13.19
N LYS A 154 -15.01 0.40 12.90
CA LYS A 154 -16.05 0.27 13.94
C LYS A 154 -16.14 -1.17 14.40
N GLU A 155 -16.12 -1.37 15.72
CA GLU A 155 -16.08 -2.69 16.34
C GLU A 155 -17.28 -3.56 15.97
N ASP A 156 -18.47 -2.97 15.93
CA ASP A 156 -19.78 -3.61 15.74
C ASP A 156 -20.23 -3.72 14.28
N ILE A 157 -19.43 -3.22 13.33
CA ILE A 157 -19.74 -3.34 11.90
C ILE A 157 -19.08 -4.58 11.31
N CYS A 158 -19.85 -5.28 10.49
CA CYS A 158 -19.37 -6.38 9.66
C CYS A 158 -18.75 -5.83 8.38
N TYR A 159 -17.58 -6.34 8.01
CA TYR A 159 -16.83 -5.90 6.83
C TYR A 159 -16.50 -7.08 5.92
N LYS A 160 -16.63 -6.83 4.64
CA LYS A 160 -16.07 -7.68 3.60
C LYS A 160 -14.66 -7.25 3.28
N VAL A 161 -13.73 -8.21 3.31
CA VAL A 161 -12.32 -8.00 2.94
C VAL A 161 -12.06 -8.62 1.57
N SER A 162 -11.47 -7.86 0.65
CA SER A 162 -11.18 -8.38 -0.69
C SER A 162 -10.27 -9.62 -0.62
N GLY A 163 -10.64 -10.67 -1.36
CA GLY A 163 -9.91 -11.94 -1.37
C GLY A 163 -10.24 -12.90 -0.22
N TYR A 164 -11.20 -12.56 0.64
CA TYR A 164 -11.72 -13.44 1.69
C TYR A 164 -13.09 -14.00 1.28
N ASP A 165 -13.36 -15.22 1.68
CA ASP A 165 -14.64 -15.89 1.40
C ASP A 165 -15.66 -15.71 2.54
N TYR A 166 -15.30 -14.95 3.58
CA TYR A 166 -16.13 -14.68 4.76
C TYR A 166 -16.00 -13.23 5.19
N ASP A 167 -17.00 -12.75 5.88
CA ASP A 167 -17.03 -11.40 6.43
C ASP A 167 -16.49 -11.42 7.88
N CYS A 168 -15.92 -10.33 8.33
CA CYS A 168 -15.32 -10.17 9.66
C CYS A 168 -15.89 -8.93 10.35
N TYR A 169 -16.11 -9.01 11.66
CA TYR A 169 -16.40 -7.81 12.44
C TYR A 169 -15.16 -6.93 12.63
N GLY A 170 -15.39 -5.62 12.83
CA GLY A 170 -14.29 -4.68 13.00
C GLY A 170 -13.44 -4.95 14.22
N ASP A 171 -14.03 -5.38 15.33
CA ASP A 171 -13.30 -5.80 16.53
C ASP A 171 -12.41 -7.03 16.25
N GLU A 172 -12.89 -8.02 15.49
CA GLU A 172 -12.11 -9.18 15.06
C GLU A 172 -10.88 -8.72 14.23
N LEU A 173 -11.10 -7.85 13.23
CA LEU A 173 -10.04 -7.32 12.39
C LEU A 173 -9.01 -6.49 13.17
N MET A 174 -9.42 -5.79 14.23
CA MET A 174 -8.55 -4.96 15.05
C MET A 174 -7.84 -5.74 16.16
N GLN A 175 -8.51 -6.70 16.80
CA GLN A 175 -7.96 -7.41 17.97
C GLN A 175 -7.26 -8.72 17.59
N VAL A 176 -7.85 -9.50 16.69
CA VAL A 176 -7.30 -10.77 16.20
C VAL A 176 -6.46 -10.55 14.96
N GLY A 177 -6.93 -9.70 14.06
CA GLY A 177 -6.25 -9.34 12.81
C GLY A 177 -6.67 -10.20 11.62
N MET A 178 -6.56 -9.63 10.43
CA MET A 178 -6.79 -10.33 9.17
C MET A 178 -5.69 -11.36 8.90
N ILE A 179 -6.06 -12.51 8.34
CA ILE A 179 -5.11 -13.58 8.01
C ILE A 179 -4.34 -13.20 6.76
N LEU A 180 -3.03 -13.04 6.87
CA LEU A 180 -2.15 -12.78 5.72
C LEU A 180 -1.67 -14.07 5.06
N SER A 181 -1.36 -15.09 5.86
CA SER A 181 -1.00 -16.42 5.38
C SER A 181 -1.42 -17.45 6.42
N ASP A 182 -1.80 -18.64 6.01
CA ASP A 182 -2.02 -19.76 6.91
C ASP A 182 -0.76 -20.64 6.98
N SER A 183 -0.63 -21.36 8.09
CA SER A 183 0.52 -22.25 8.34
C SER A 183 0.52 -23.52 7.49
N ALA A 184 -0.62 -23.88 6.91
CA ALA A 184 -0.78 -25.12 6.17
C ALA A 184 -0.33 -25.00 4.71
N SER A 185 -0.62 -23.87 4.10
CA SER A 185 -0.28 -23.63 2.70
C SER A 185 0.78 -22.55 2.51
N GLY A 186 0.96 -21.66 3.47
CA GLY A 186 1.74 -20.44 3.31
C GLY A 186 1.20 -19.53 2.20
N ILE A 187 0.05 -19.87 1.66
CA ILE A 187 -0.51 -19.28 0.45
C ILE A 187 -1.54 -18.22 0.85
N TRP A 188 -1.42 -17.07 0.24
CA TRP A 188 -2.48 -16.09 0.21
C TRP A 188 -3.71 -16.72 -0.44
N LYS A 189 -4.85 -16.66 0.23
CA LYS A 189 -6.08 -17.11 -0.41
C LYS A 189 -6.36 -16.26 -1.65
N LYS A 190 -6.38 -16.95 -2.80
CA LYS A 190 -6.79 -16.47 -4.12
C LYS A 190 -5.90 -15.42 -4.82
N GLY A 191 -5.21 -15.88 -5.84
CA GLY A 191 -4.77 -15.08 -6.99
C GLY A 191 -3.51 -14.25 -6.79
N VAL A 192 -2.75 -14.45 -5.73
CA VAL A 192 -1.47 -13.78 -5.54
C VAL A 192 -0.36 -14.79 -5.63
N ASN A 193 0.59 -14.50 -6.50
CA ASN A 193 1.86 -15.18 -6.51
C ASN A 193 2.65 -14.69 -5.30
N ASP A 194 2.51 -15.39 -4.17
CA ASP A 194 3.06 -15.01 -2.86
C ASP A 194 4.48 -15.51 -2.64
N LYS A 195 5.11 -16.03 -3.68
CA LYS A 195 6.48 -16.49 -3.68
C LYS A 195 7.41 -15.46 -4.29
N GLY A 196 8.59 -15.35 -3.70
CA GLY A 196 9.62 -14.42 -4.15
C GLY A 196 9.67 -13.14 -3.36
N ASP A 197 10.66 -12.33 -3.66
CA ASP A 197 10.92 -11.06 -3.02
C ASP A 197 10.01 -9.94 -3.56
N PHE A 198 9.96 -8.82 -2.86
CA PHE A 198 9.27 -7.60 -3.24
C PHE A 198 7.76 -7.77 -3.44
N GLN A 199 7.12 -8.54 -2.56
CA GLN A 199 5.69 -8.76 -2.58
C GLN A 199 4.93 -7.57 -2.02
N ALA A 200 3.86 -7.20 -2.72
CA ALA A 200 2.91 -6.20 -2.26
C ALA A 200 1.48 -6.73 -2.39
N LYS A 201 0.60 -6.25 -1.55
CA LYS A 201 -0.82 -6.53 -1.63
C LYS A 201 -1.64 -5.38 -1.07
N VAL A 202 -2.65 -4.99 -1.82
CA VAL A 202 -3.65 -4.03 -1.37
C VAL A 202 -4.98 -4.75 -1.16
N PHE A 203 -5.55 -4.57 0.04
CA PHE A 203 -6.86 -5.11 0.39
C PHE A 203 -7.87 -3.98 0.51
N GLU A 204 -9.02 -4.18 -0.09
CA GLU A 204 -10.18 -3.34 0.11
C GLU A 204 -11.05 -3.89 1.24
N ILE A 205 -11.52 -3.01 2.09
CA ILE A 205 -12.41 -3.35 3.20
C ILE A 205 -13.64 -2.47 3.09
N VAL A 206 -14.80 -3.10 3.05
CA VAL A 206 -16.08 -2.39 2.86
C VAL A 206 -17.11 -2.95 3.84
N ALA A 207 -17.81 -2.06 4.55
CA ALA A 207 -18.93 -2.44 5.40
C ALA A 207 -20.04 -3.10 4.57
N VAL A 208 -20.63 -4.17 5.13
CA VAL A 208 -21.72 -4.95 4.51
C VAL A 208 -23.08 -4.34 4.88
#